data_857b65691a67f0ad592be087d6e9706c
#
_entry.id   857b65691a67f0ad592be087d6e9706c
#
_cell.length_a   1.000
_cell.length_b   1.000
_cell.length_c   1.000
_cell.angle_alpha   90.00
_cell.angle_beta   90.00
_cell.angle_gamma   90.00
#
_symmetry.space_group_name_H-M   'P 1'
#
loop_
_entity.id
_entity.type
_entity.pdbx_description
1 polymer ?
#
loop_
_entity_poly.entity_id
_entity_poly.type
_entity_poly.pdbx_seq_one_letter_code
_entity_poly.pdbx_strand_id
1 'polypeptide(L)'
;MIYECPVDILLITEKQGGPAYKGGWQRDMARRRYQKGNIRKRGKRNPVWELQWWEDYIKENGKVGRRRRSAVLGLVADLTRREARKLSEDRLAPINQGKLPPQSALRFADFVERCFIPLFFPTLKLSTQNRYRQTLTLHLLPALGECRLRDIETVDLQRFVLQKMQGGLSWESASHLRNLTSRVFEMARKWNYHLGANPASGILLPEKVPVREKHALTPTQIPCLLELLKEPARTMVLLGILTGMRVGEILGLRRKDVDFLSGQIRIEQANYRGIFGTPKTKGSKRSLPIPRGLVAPLARVCGHRARTDDERLVFQSRHGNPLSDSNLLHRHLKPTGRKIGAPWLNWHTLRRTHATLLQAAGASLRDAQVQLGHSKMSTTLELYTVPIPAHLREAVENLSQLVTNGDEFGQIAEGVPTTIQ
;
A
#
# COMPACT_ATOMS: atom_id res chain seq x y z
N MET A 1 -10.26 0.98 32.82
CA MET A 1 -10.78 2.15 32.10
C MET A 1 -10.75 1.78 30.62
N ILE A 2 -11.91 1.41 30.10
CA ILE A 2 -12.10 0.84 28.76
C ILE A 2 -12.42 2.03 27.85
N TYR A 3 -11.52 2.34 26.94
CA TYR A 3 -11.83 3.31 25.88
C TYR A 3 -12.63 2.59 24.79
N GLU A 4 -13.92 2.75 24.85
CA GLU A 4 -14.82 2.48 23.73
C GLU A 4 -14.58 3.56 22.67
N CYS A 5 -14.20 3.13 21.49
CA CYS A 5 -14.12 3.97 20.31
C CYS A 5 -15.47 3.86 19.58
N PRO A 6 -16.30 4.90 19.55
CA PRO A 6 -17.53 4.86 18.76
C PRO A 6 -17.16 5.02 17.28
N VAL A 7 -17.14 3.92 16.56
CA VAL A 7 -17.16 3.95 15.09
C VAL A 7 -18.61 3.83 14.68
N ASP A 8 -19.33 4.91 14.74
CA ASP A 8 -20.58 5.07 14.00
C ASP A 8 -20.24 5.08 12.51
N ILE A 9 -20.44 3.94 11.89
CA ILE A 9 -20.45 3.82 10.43
C ILE A 9 -21.75 4.48 9.97
N LEU A 10 -21.68 5.77 9.62
CA LEU A 10 -22.68 6.41 8.80
C LEU A 10 -22.77 5.64 7.47
N LEU A 11 -23.70 4.69 7.41
CA LEU A 11 -24.30 4.21 6.20
C LEU A 11 -24.98 5.40 5.53
N ILE A 12 -24.26 6.07 4.63
CA ILE A 12 -24.87 6.98 3.68
C ILE A 12 -25.65 6.11 2.73
N THR A 13 -26.93 5.92 3.03
CA THR A 13 -27.94 5.44 2.10
C THR A 13 -27.87 6.33 0.85
N GLU A 14 -27.70 5.69 -0.28
CA GLU A 14 -27.84 6.30 -1.60
C GLU A 14 -29.20 7.05 -1.68
N LYS A 15 -29.16 8.36 -1.53
CA LYS A 15 -30.20 9.22 -2.08
C LYS A 15 -29.86 9.49 -3.53
N GLN A 16 -30.67 8.93 -4.37
CA GLN A 16 -30.75 9.16 -5.80
C GLN A 16 -30.74 10.66 -6.11
N GLY A 17 -30.02 11.04 -7.16
CA GLY A 17 -30.20 12.31 -7.85
C GLY A 17 -29.15 13.38 -7.56
N GLY A 18 -27.86 13.07 -7.76
CA GLY A 18 -26.89 14.10 -8.08
C GLY A 18 -27.05 14.51 -9.56
N PRO A 19 -26.98 15.80 -9.90
CA PRO A 19 -27.16 16.24 -11.29
C PRO A 19 -26.09 15.60 -12.17
N ALA A 20 -26.57 14.93 -13.23
CA ALA A 20 -25.71 14.39 -14.28
C ALA A 20 -24.78 15.49 -14.79
N TYR A 21 -23.47 15.30 -14.63
CA TYR A 21 -22.44 16.17 -15.19
C TYR A 21 -22.49 16.06 -16.73
N LYS A 22 -23.43 16.77 -17.36
CA LYS A 22 -23.38 17.15 -18.76
C LYS A 22 -22.46 18.37 -18.86
N GLY A 23 -21.18 18.15 -18.90
CA GLY A 23 -20.19 19.20 -19.06
C GLY A 23 -18.98 18.63 -19.75
N GLY A 24 -19.01 18.58 -21.08
CA GLY A 24 -17.79 18.48 -21.85
C GLY A 24 -16.88 19.62 -21.39
N TRP A 25 -15.65 19.27 -20.98
CA TRP A 25 -14.60 20.21 -20.66
C TRP A 25 -14.17 20.90 -21.96
N GLN A 26 -15.01 21.77 -22.52
CA GLN A 26 -14.51 22.78 -23.43
C GLN A 26 -13.62 23.69 -22.59
N ARG A 27 -12.32 23.52 -22.76
CA ARG A 27 -11.34 24.51 -22.33
C ARG A 27 -11.63 25.79 -23.10
N ASP A 28 -12.39 26.70 -22.50
CA ASP A 28 -12.35 28.09 -22.87
C ASP A 28 -10.93 28.61 -22.53
N MET A 29 -9.99 28.20 -23.36
CA MET A 29 -8.66 28.80 -23.41
C MET A 29 -8.84 30.15 -24.02
N ALA A 30 -9.31 31.13 -23.24
CA ALA A 30 -9.24 32.52 -23.63
C ALA A 30 -7.82 32.75 -24.12
N ARG A 31 -7.67 33.15 -25.40
CA ARG A 31 -6.38 33.45 -26.02
C ARG A 31 -5.58 34.35 -25.08
N ARG A 32 -4.48 33.83 -24.56
CA ARG A 32 -3.61 34.59 -23.65
C ARG A 32 -3.16 35.82 -24.34
N ARG A 33 -3.63 36.99 -23.89
CA ARG A 33 -3.20 38.28 -24.45
C ARG A 33 -1.82 38.60 -23.89
N TYR A 34 -0.89 38.97 -24.77
CA TYR A 34 0.41 39.48 -24.38
C TYR A 34 0.25 40.66 -23.40
N GLN A 35 0.94 40.64 -22.27
CA GLN A 35 0.86 41.65 -21.23
C GLN A 35 2.16 42.45 -21.18
N LYS A 36 2.10 43.77 -21.41
CA LYS A 36 3.21 44.65 -21.19
C LYS A 36 3.40 45.05 -19.72
N GLY A 37 2.39 44.79 -18.89
CA GLY A 37 2.34 45.27 -17.51
C GLY A 37 2.17 46.80 -17.42
N ASN A 38 1.75 47.28 -16.24
CA ASN A 38 1.67 48.69 -15.95
C ASN A 38 2.73 49.06 -14.89
N ILE A 39 3.65 49.96 -15.21
CA ILE A 39 4.71 50.40 -14.33
C ILE A 39 4.33 51.79 -13.81
N ARG A 40 4.27 51.95 -12.48
CA ARG A 40 3.96 53.19 -11.82
C ARG A 40 4.94 53.50 -10.68
N LYS A 41 5.07 54.76 -10.35
CA LYS A 41 5.78 55.22 -9.15
C LYS A 41 4.81 55.08 -7.94
N ARG A 42 5.30 54.50 -6.85
CA ARG A 42 4.56 54.35 -5.59
C ARG A 42 5.40 54.84 -4.42
N GLY A 43 4.81 55.62 -3.52
CA GLY A 43 5.46 56.20 -2.35
C GLY A 43 5.81 57.65 -2.53
N LYS A 44 5.78 58.46 -1.43
CA LYS A 44 6.09 59.88 -1.43
C LYS A 44 7.54 60.18 -1.00
N ARG A 45 8.06 59.50 0.06
CA ARG A 45 9.42 59.75 0.60
C ARG A 45 10.49 58.92 -0.14
N ASN A 46 10.26 57.64 -0.31
CA ASN A 46 11.16 56.75 -1.07
C ASN A 46 10.36 56.09 -2.21
N PRO A 47 10.17 56.77 -3.34
CA PRO A 47 9.36 56.25 -4.42
C PRO A 47 9.99 54.98 -5.03
N VAL A 48 9.18 53.95 -5.25
CA VAL A 48 9.57 52.69 -5.88
C VAL A 48 8.88 52.54 -7.23
N TRP A 49 9.53 51.84 -8.16
CA TRP A 49 8.86 51.33 -9.33
C TRP A 49 8.06 50.13 -9.01
N GLU A 50 6.73 50.15 -9.20
CA GLU A 50 5.79 49.05 -9.01
C GLU A 50 5.28 48.59 -10.37
N LEU A 51 5.49 47.31 -10.67
CA LEU A 51 4.90 46.61 -11.81
C LEU A 51 3.56 46.03 -11.42
N GLN A 52 2.53 46.24 -12.23
CA GLN A 52 1.22 45.62 -12.08
C GLN A 52 0.88 44.83 -13.33
N TRP A 53 0.35 43.61 -13.15
CA TRP A 53 -0.07 42.71 -14.21
C TRP A 53 -1.27 41.86 -13.79
N TRP A 54 -1.87 41.17 -14.75
CA TRP A 54 -2.95 40.22 -14.51
C TRP A 54 -2.39 38.82 -14.46
N GLU A 55 -2.75 38.06 -13.44
CA GLU A 55 -2.41 36.66 -13.27
C GLU A 55 -3.68 35.82 -13.35
N ASP A 56 -3.65 34.82 -14.22
CA ASP A 56 -4.72 33.82 -14.27
C ASP A 56 -4.57 32.86 -13.07
N TYR A 57 -5.69 32.55 -12.40
CA TYR A 57 -5.71 31.60 -11.30
C TYR A 57 -6.93 30.70 -11.41
N ILE A 58 -6.87 29.50 -10.84
CA ILE A 58 -7.99 28.57 -10.79
C ILE A 58 -8.82 28.92 -9.54
N LYS A 59 -10.10 29.30 -9.77
CA LYS A 59 -11.08 29.52 -8.70
C LYS A 59 -11.46 28.20 -8.06
N GLU A 60 -12.08 28.26 -6.88
CA GLU A 60 -12.59 27.09 -6.13
C GLU A 60 -13.56 26.23 -6.98
N ASN A 61 -14.30 26.82 -7.89
CA ASN A 61 -15.19 26.13 -8.82
C ASN A 61 -14.51 25.56 -10.08
N GLY A 62 -13.17 25.53 -10.13
CA GLY A 62 -12.38 25.02 -11.26
C GLY A 62 -12.29 25.96 -12.47
N LYS A 63 -13.03 27.08 -12.48
CA LYS A 63 -12.96 28.06 -13.59
C LYS A 63 -11.74 28.97 -13.46
N VAL A 64 -11.15 29.34 -14.60
CA VAL A 64 -10.06 30.30 -14.64
C VAL A 64 -10.59 31.70 -14.32
N GLY A 65 -10.01 32.34 -13.31
CA GLY A 65 -10.25 33.74 -12.98
C GLY A 65 -9.01 34.58 -13.22
N ARG A 66 -9.14 35.91 -13.16
CA ARG A 66 -8.04 36.85 -13.26
C ARG A 66 -7.95 37.69 -12.02
N ARG A 67 -6.75 37.86 -11.48
CA ARG A 67 -6.47 38.79 -10.39
C ARG A 67 -5.31 39.73 -10.75
N ARG A 68 -5.37 40.94 -10.21
CA ARG A 68 -4.31 41.91 -10.36
C ARG A 68 -3.18 41.59 -9.38
N ARG A 69 -1.95 41.52 -9.86
CA ARG A 69 -0.73 41.36 -9.06
C ARG A 69 0.09 42.62 -9.16
N SER A 70 0.88 42.89 -8.13
CA SER A 70 1.92 43.94 -8.18
C SER A 70 3.20 43.42 -7.56
N ALA A 71 4.32 43.97 -8.03
CA ALA A 71 5.63 43.73 -7.46
C ALA A 71 6.49 44.98 -7.55
N VAL A 72 7.27 45.25 -6.52
CA VAL A 72 8.29 46.29 -6.54
C VAL A 72 9.47 45.83 -7.38
N LEU A 73 9.91 46.68 -8.30
CA LEU A 73 11.06 46.44 -9.15
C LEU A 73 12.35 47.03 -8.57
N GLY A 74 12.26 48.14 -7.85
CA GLY A 74 13.38 48.81 -7.18
C GLY A 74 13.05 50.25 -6.87
N LEU A 75 13.96 50.94 -6.22
CA LEU A 75 13.84 52.39 -5.91
C LEU A 75 13.94 53.22 -7.18
N VAL A 76 13.17 54.32 -7.24
CA VAL A 76 13.23 55.27 -8.36
C VAL A 76 14.57 56.00 -8.39
N ALA A 77 15.27 56.09 -7.26
CA ALA A 77 16.62 56.65 -7.16
C ALA A 77 17.68 55.78 -7.86
N ASP A 78 17.49 54.44 -7.81
CA ASP A 78 18.47 53.47 -8.27
C ASP A 78 18.20 52.95 -9.70
N LEU A 79 16.96 53.13 -10.18
CA LEU A 79 16.49 52.57 -11.45
C LEU A 79 15.84 53.62 -12.32
N THR A 80 16.34 53.78 -13.54
CA THR A 80 15.64 54.57 -14.55
C THR A 80 14.37 53.88 -15.01
N ARG A 81 13.45 54.64 -15.60
CA ARG A 81 12.21 54.08 -16.16
C ARG A 81 12.47 53.02 -17.24
N ARG A 82 13.59 53.15 -17.98
CA ARG A 82 13.99 52.22 -19.03
C ARG A 82 14.43 50.87 -18.44
N GLU A 83 15.23 50.90 -17.40
CA GLU A 83 15.67 49.69 -16.68
C GLU A 83 14.50 49.00 -15.98
N ALA A 84 13.62 49.75 -15.30
CA ALA A 84 12.40 49.21 -14.72
C ALA A 84 11.52 48.54 -15.79
N ARG A 85 11.50 49.06 -17.02
CA ARG A 85 10.78 48.46 -18.13
C ARG A 85 11.41 47.16 -18.59
N LYS A 86 12.72 47.08 -18.69
CA LYS A 86 13.44 45.85 -19.02
C LYS A 86 13.21 44.77 -17.94
N LEU A 87 13.31 45.09 -16.67
CA LEU A 87 13.02 44.19 -15.55
C LEU A 87 11.58 43.73 -15.59
N SER A 88 10.61 44.56 -15.99
CA SER A 88 9.21 44.14 -16.12
C SER A 88 9.01 43.17 -17.29
N GLU A 89 9.67 43.33 -18.39
CA GLU A 89 9.63 42.44 -19.55
C GLU A 89 10.20 41.06 -19.20
N ASP A 90 11.36 41.02 -18.54
CA ASP A 90 11.99 39.80 -18.06
C ASP A 90 11.07 39.04 -17.09
N ARG A 91 10.42 39.75 -16.17
CA ARG A 91 9.51 39.19 -15.21
C ARG A 91 8.19 38.66 -15.83
N LEU A 92 7.70 39.31 -16.88
CA LEU A 92 6.50 38.91 -17.59
C LEU A 92 6.75 37.90 -18.71
N ALA A 93 8.00 37.73 -19.16
CA ALA A 93 8.36 36.80 -20.22
C ALA A 93 7.84 35.36 -19.99
N PRO A 94 7.98 34.75 -18.80
CA PRO A 94 7.43 33.41 -18.54
C PRO A 94 5.90 33.35 -18.63
N ILE A 95 5.21 34.43 -18.23
CA ILE A 95 3.75 34.56 -18.31
C ILE A 95 3.31 34.70 -19.77
N ASN A 96 3.99 35.56 -20.53
CA ASN A 96 3.69 35.80 -21.94
C ASN A 96 4.04 34.60 -22.83
N GLN A 97 5.06 33.82 -22.48
CA GLN A 97 5.43 32.58 -23.15
C GLN A 97 4.56 31.40 -22.77
N GLY A 98 3.63 31.57 -21.82
CA GLY A 98 2.76 30.48 -21.37
C GLY A 98 3.45 29.42 -20.51
N LYS A 99 4.67 29.69 -20.07
CA LYS A 99 5.46 28.78 -19.22
C LYS A 99 4.99 28.76 -17.77
N LEU A 100 4.20 29.76 -17.34
CA LEU A 100 3.58 29.82 -16.03
C LEU A 100 2.08 29.63 -16.20
N PRO A 101 1.57 28.43 -16.05
CA PRO A 101 0.14 28.18 -16.02
C PRO A 101 -0.49 28.73 -14.74
N PRO A 102 -1.83 28.93 -14.72
CA PRO A 102 -2.54 29.51 -13.56
C PRO A 102 -2.25 28.70 -12.31
N GLN A 103 -1.74 29.37 -11.28
CA GLN A 103 -1.48 28.70 -10.00
C GLN A 103 -2.80 28.39 -9.30
N SER A 104 -3.00 27.14 -8.94
CA SER A 104 -4.14 26.74 -8.16
C SER A 104 -4.12 27.43 -6.80
N ALA A 105 -5.16 28.15 -6.48
CA ALA A 105 -5.42 28.63 -5.12
C ALA A 105 -6.08 27.54 -4.26
N LEU A 106 -6.27 26.33 -4.83
CA LEU A 106 -6.98 25.24 -4.22
C LEU A 106 -6.26 24.75 -2.99
N ARG A 107 -7.00 24.59 -1.88
CA ARG A 107 -6.47 23.98 -0.66
C ARG A 107 -6.25 22.50 -0.87
N PHE A 108 -5.35 21.92 -0.11
CA PHE A 108 -5.08 20.47 -0.14
C PHE A 108 -6.36 19.67 0.14
N ALA A 109 -7.16 20.05 1.14
CA ALA A 109 -8.42 19.39 1.46
C ALA A 109 -9.41 19.42 0.28
N ASP A 110 -9.62 20.58 -0.33
CA ASP A 110 -10.52 20.74 -1.46
C ASP A 110 -10.10 19.87 -2.66
N PHE A 111 -8.80 19.80 -2.93
CA PHE A 111 -8.29 18.92 -3.99
C PHE A 111 -8.53 17.45 -3.67
N VAL A 112 -8.25 17.03 -2.44
CA VAL A 112 -8.45 15.65 -2.01
C VAL A 112 -9.92 15.25 -2.11
N GLU A 113 -10.82 16.07 -1.60
CA GLU A 113 -12.25 15.75 -1.52
C GLU A 113 -12.96 15.85 -2.88
N ARG A 114 -12.66 16.90 -3.66
CA ARG A 114 -13.36 17.18 -4.92
C ARG A 114 -12.76 16.52 -6.14
N CYS A 115 -11.46 16.17 -6.10
CA CYS A 115 -10.74 15.62 -7.25
C CYS A 115 -10.13 14.27 -6.97
N PHE A 116 -9.25 14.17 -5.95
CA PHE A 116 -8.46 12.98 -5.74
C PHE A 116 -9.32 11.76 -5.36
N ILE A 117 -10.22 11.90 -4.38
CA ILE A 117 -11.10 10.80 -3.96
C ILE A 117 -12.07 10.41 -5.09
N PRO A 118 -12.86 11.33 -5.68
CA PRO A 118 -13.85 10.93 -6.69
C PRO A 118 -13.24 10.35 -7.97
N LEU A 119 -12.07 10.85 -8.41
CA LEU A 119 -11.51 10.47 -9.69
C LEU A 119 -10.48 9.33 -9.59
N PHE A 120 -9.78 9.22 -8.46
CA PHE A 120 -8.71 8.23 -8.32
C PHE A 120 -9.14 6.98 -7.53
N PHE A 121 -9.95 7.10 -6.49
CA PHE A 121 -10.37 5.95 -5.68
C PHE A 121 -11.10 4.87 -6.47
N PRO A 122 -12.00 5.17 -7.42
CA PRO A 122 -12.67 4.13 -8.21
C PRO A 122 -11.71 3.21 -8.98
N THR A 123 -10.47 3.67 -9.25
CA THR A 123 -9.45 2.85 -9.92
C THR A 123 -8.73 1.89 -8.97
N LEU A 124 -8.95 2.00 -7.66
CA LEU A 124 -8.25 1.26 -6.63
C LEU A 124 -9.11 0.13 -6.05
N LYS A 125 -8.46 -0.94 -5.58
CA LYS A 125 -9.13 -1.95 -4.76
C LYS A 125 -9.62 -1.34 -3.44
N LEU A 126 -10.76 -1.80 -2.95
CA LEU A 126 -11.41 -1.28 -1.74
C LEU A 126 -10.47 -1.25 -0.51
N SER A 127 -9.65 -2.28 -0.33
CA SER A 127 -8.66 -2.30 0.76
C SER A 127 -7.66 -1.15 0.69
N THR A 128 -7.26 -0.75 -0.52
CA THR A 128 -6.37 0.40 -0.75
C THR A 128 -7.12 1.71 -0.53
N GLN A 129 -8.37 1.81 -1.00
CA GLN A 129 -9.23 2.97 -0.75
C GLN A 129 -9.39 3.24 0.74
N ASN A 130 -9.74 2.20 1.52
CA ASN A 130 -9.93 2.31 2.97
C ASN A 130 -8.64 2.75 3.68
N ARG A 131 -7.50 2.18 3.29
CA ARG A 131 -6.20 2.57 3.83
C ARG A 131 -5.84 4.02 3.49
N TYR A 132 -6.06 4.43 2.24
CA TYR A 132 -5.81 5.80 1.81
C TYR A 132 -6.73 6.77 2.54
N ARG A 133 -8.03 6.47 2.65
CA ARG A 133 -8.99 7.27 3.40
C ARG A 133 -8.54 7.45 4.85
N GLN A 134 -8.16 6.37 5.53
CA GLN A 134 -7.66 6.43 6.90
C GLN A 134 -6.41 7.31 7.01
N THR A 135 -5.43 7.14 6.13
CA THR A 135 -4.19 7.94 6.14
C THR A 135 -4.47 9.42 5.85
N LEU A 136 -5.38 9.72 4.91
CA LEU A 136 -5.82 11.08 4.62
C LEU A 136 -6.47 11.70 5.86
N THR A 137 -7.46 11.03 6.45
CA THR A 137 -8.25 11.56 7.59
C THR A 137 -7.41 11.73 8.86
N LEU A 138 -6.56 10.75 9.19
CA LEU A 138 -5.82 10.78 10.46
C LEU A 138 -4.52 11.60 10.39
N HIS A 139 -3.94 11.77 9.22
CA HIS A 139 -2.62 12.37 9.13
C HIS A 139 -2.53 13.57 8.18
N LEU A 140 -2.98 13.43 6.93
CA LEU A 140 -2.73 14.44 5.90
C LEU A 140 -3.69 15.63 5.97
N LEU A 141 -5.00 15.39 6.09
CA LEU A 141 -5.99 16.45 6.14
C LEU A 141 -5.83 17.35 7.39
N PRO A 142 -5.58 16.80 8.60
CA PRO A 142 -5.35 17.65 9.77
C PRO A 142 -4.09 18.53 9.68
N ALA A 143 -3.07 18.07 8.94
CA ALA A 143 -1.80 18.79 8.86
C ALA A 143 -1.72 19.75 7.65
N LEU A 144 -2.25 19.34 6.50
CA LEU A 144 -2.06 20.03 5.23
C LEU A 144 -3.36 20.58 4.64
N GLY A 145 -4.52 20.20 5.20
CA GLY A 145 -5.83 20.48 4.61
C GLY A 145 -6.05 21.96 4.27
N GLU A 146 -5.69 22.84 5.18
CA GLU A 146 -5.84 24.29 5.02
C GLU A 146 -4.75 24.94 4.12
N CYS A 147 -3.63 24.22 3.90
CA CYS A 147 -2.55 24.73 3.07
C CYS A 147 -2.95 24.70 1.59
N ARG A 148 -2.54 25.70 0.82
CA ARG A 148 -2.71 25.64 -0.63
C ARG A 148 -1.69 24.69 -1.25
N LEU A 149 -2.11 23.90 -2.25
CA LEU A 149 -1.22 22.94 -2.92
C LEU A 149 0.11 23.53 -3.37
N ARG A 150 0.09 24.79 -3.81
CA ARG A 150 1.28 25.51 -4.32
C ARG A 150 2.25 25.93 -3.23
N ASP A 151 1.75 26.09 -2.00
CA ASP A 151 2.52 26.67 -0.89
C ASP A 151 3.14 25.53 -0.02
N ILE A 152 2.85 24.27 -0.33
CA ILE A 152 3.42 23.11 0.37
C ILE A 152 4.77 22.77 -0.26
N GLU A 153 5.84 22.93 0.53
CA GLU A 153 7.21 22.66 0.12
C GLU A 153 7.73 21.32 0.65
N THR A 154 8.82 20.83 0.04
CA THR A 154 9.46 19.56 0.47
C THR A 154 9.90 19.62 1.93
N VAL A 155 10.40 20.78 2.39
CA VAL A 155 10.86 20.94 3.77
C VAL A 155 9.72 20.80 4.78
N ASP A 156 8.53 21.29 4.46
CA ASP A 156 7.35 21.16 5.34
C ASP A 156 6.91 19.71 5.45
N LEU A 157 6.89 19.01 4.33
CA LEU A 157 6.57 17.58 4.30
C LEU A 157 7.62 16.74 5.02
N GLN A 158 8.90 17.10 4.89
CA GLN A 158 10.00 16.44 5.59
C GLN A 158 9.84 16.58 7.12
N ARG A 159 9.60 17.81 7.60
CA ARG A 159 9.35 18.10 9.02
C ARG A 159 8.13 17.34 9.54
N PHE A 160 7.05 17.37 8.77
CA PHE A 160 5.80 16.66 9.12
C PHE A 160 6.01 15.17 9.30
N VAL A 161 6.70 14.51 8.36
CA VAL A 161 6.95 13.05 8.43
C VAL A 161 7.83 12.72 9.63
N LEU A 162 8.91 13.47 9.86
CA LEU A 162 9.81 13.27 11.01
C LEU A 162 9.08 13.49 12.33
N GLN A 163 8.24 14.53 12.46
CA GLN A 163 7.44 14.78 13.64
C GLN A 163 6.47 13.62 13.92
N LYS A 164 5.82 13.05 12.90
CA LYS A 164 4.96 11.87 13.06
C LYS A 164 5.74 10.65 13.55
N MET A 165 6.97 10.45 13.06
CA MET A 165 7.84 9.35 13.52
C MET A 165 8.29 9.55 14.97
N GLN A 166 8.65 10.77 15.35
CA GLN A 166 8.96 11.12 16.76
C GLN A 166 7.76 10.87 17.67
N GLY A 167 6.54 11.12 17.18
CA GLY A 167 5.28 10.80 17.86
C GLY A 167 4.90 9.31 17.84
N GLY A 168 5.81 8.40 17.47
CA GLY A 168 5.61 6.95 17.54
C GLY A 168 5.07 6.30 16.26
N LEU A 169 4.97 7.03 15.14
CA LEU A 169 4.58 6.41 13.88
C LEU A 169 5.68 5.46 13.38
N SER A 170 5.32 4.19 13.11
CA SER A 170 6.28 3.20 12.61
C SER A 170 6.87 3.59 11.26
N TRP A 171 8.07 3.09 10.95
CA TRP A 171 8.75 3.34 9.68
C TRP A 171 7.88 2.95 8.47
N GLU A 172 7.20 1.81 8.53
CA GLU A 172 6.29 1.35 7.47
C GLU A 172 5.12 2.31 7.27
N SER A 173 4.55 2.81 8.36
CA SER A 173 3.46 3.78 8.30
C SER A 173 3.93 5.12 7.76
N ALA A 174 5.12 5.59 8.15
CA ALA A 174 5.74 6.79 7.60
C ALA A 174 6.05 6.65 6.10
N SER A 175 6.54 5.49 5.66
CA SER A 175 6.76 5.18 4.25
C SER A 175 5.44 5.20 3.45
N HIS A 176 4.37 4.66 4.02
CA HIS A 176 3.05 4.74 3.40
C HIS A 176 2.50 6.16 3.34
N LEU A 177 2.69 6.94 4.41
CA LEU A 177 2.31 8.34 4.46
C LEU A 177 3.01 9.14 3.36
N ARG A 178 4.34 9.01 3.24
CA ARG A 178 5.14 9.60 2.16
C ARG A 178 4.63 9.21 0.78
N ASN A 179 4.41 7.91 0.57
CA ASN A 179 3.98 7.38 -0.73
C ASN A 179 2.58 7.88 -1.12
N LEU A 180 1.65 7.98 -0.16
CA LEU A 180 0.33 8.56 -0.42
C LEU A 180 0.41 10.06 -0.72
N THR A 181 1.20 10.82 0.06
CA THR A 181 1.44 12.24 -0.19
C THR A 181 2.00 12.46 -1.61
N SER A 182 3.01 11.67 -1.97
CA SER A 182 3.59 11.71 -3.32
C SER A 182 2.55 11.38 -4.39
N ARG A 183 1.65 10.41 -4.15
CA ARG A 183 0.58 10.07 -5.09
C ARG A 183 -0.44 11.20 -5.24
N VAL A 184 -0.81 11.88 -4.17
CA VAL A 184 -1.73 13.03 -4.21
C VAL A 184 -1.14 14.14 -5.07
N PHE A 185 0.14 14.52 -4.86
CA PHE A 185 0.80 15.54 -5.67
C PHE A 185 1.05 15.11 -7.11
N GLU A 186 1.33 13.84 -7.35
CA GLU A 186 1.44 13.31 -8.72
C GLU A 186 0.12 13.46 -9.49
N MET A 187 -1.02 13.14 -8.86
CA MET A 187 -2.34 13.35 -9.49
C MET A 187 -2.65 14.83 -9.64
N ALA A 188 -2.31 15.66 -8.65
CA ALA A 188 -2.47 17.11 -8.77
C ALA A 188 -1.67 17.66 -9.97
N ARG A 189 -0.46 17.16 -10.21
CA ARG A 189 0.34 17.50 -11.40
C ARG A 189 -0.28 17.02 -12.70
N LYS A 190 -0.67 15.74 -12.77
CA LYS A 190 -1.28 15.15 -13.97
C LYS A 190 -2.56 15.85 -14.38
N TRP A 191 -3.32 16.36 -13.41
CA TRP A 191 -4.57 17.08 -13.64
C TRP A 191 -4.40 18.60 -13.69
N ASN A 192 -3.16 19.10 -13.71
CA ASN A 192 -2.80 20.53 -13.81
C ASN A 192 -3.28 21.40 -12.63
N TYR A 193 -3.41 20.83 -11.44
CA TYR A 193 -3.66 21.57 -10.20
C TYR A 193 -2.37 21.97 -9.49
N HIS A 194 -1.26 21.29 -9.73
CA HIS A 194 0.07 21.61 -9.22
C HIS A 194 1.09 21.53 -10.37
N LEU A 195 1.95 22.51 -10.52
CA LEU A 195 2.77 22.68 -11.71
C LEU A 195 4.27 22.55 -11.45
N GLY A 196 4.63 22.64 -10.16
CA GLY A 196 6.01 22.44 -9.72
C GLY A 196 6.42 20.94 -9.73
N ALA A 197 7.63 20.69 -9.29
CA ALA A 197 8.06 19.34 -8.95
C ALA A 197 7.17 18.79 -7.85
N ASN A 198 7.05 17.46 -7.76
CA ASN A 198 6.31 16.83 -6.67
C ASN A 198 7.08 17.04 -5.35
N PRO A 199 6.56 17.85 -4.39
CA PRO A 199 7.30 18.15 -3.18
C PRO A 199 7.54 16.93 -2.29
N ALA A 200 6.71 15.89 -2.43
CA ALA A 200 6.86 14.65 -1.67
C ALA A 200 7.94 13.71 -2.23
N SER A 201 8.46 13.94 -3.44
CA SER A 201 9.52 13.11 -4.01
C SER A 201 10.86 13.25 -3.29
N GLY A 202 11.11 14.41 -2.66
CA GLY A 202 12.32 14.71 -1.91
C GLY A 202 12.29 14.30 -0.44
N ILE A 203 11.22 13.66 0.05
CA ILE A 203 11.13 13.24 1.45
C ILE A 203 12.07 12.07 1.71
N LEU A 204 12.99 12.26 2.64
CA LEU A 204 13.91 11.24 3.14
C LEU A 204 13.36 10.59 4.40
N LEU A 205 13.41 9.28 4.46
CA LEU A 205 13.12 8.52 5.67
C LEU A 205 14.45 8.06 6.30
N PRO A 206 14.55 8.02 7.63
CA PRO A 206 15.71 7.46 8.28
C PRO A 206 15.89 6.00 7.88
N GLU A 207 17.09 5.48 8.08
CA GLU A 207 17.39 4.08 7.82
C GLU A 207 16.42 3.16 8.57
N LYS A 208 15.96 2.12 7.89
CA LYS A 208 15.01 1.17 8.46
C LYS A 208 15.74 0.25 9.43
N VAL A 209 15.56 0.45 10.71
CA VAL A 209 16.03 -0.49 11.73
C VAL A 209 15.14 -1.73 11.69
N PRO A 210 15.68 -2.95 11.59
CA PRO A 210 14.92 -4.19 11.70
C PRO A 210 14.31 -4.32 13.11
N VAL A 211 13.02 -4.02 13.26
CA VAL A 211 12.38 -3.91 14.58
C VAL A 211 11.69 -5.20 15.03
N ARG A 212 11.43 -6.16 14.14
CA ARG A 212 10.64 -7.34 14.50
C ARG A 212 11.21 -8.61 13.89
N GLU A 213 11.55 -9.53 14.79
CA GLU A 213 11.75 -10.91 14.38
C GLU A 213 10.46 -11.46 13.76
N LYS A 214 10.63 -12.17 12.67
CA LYS A 214 9.54 -12.85 12.00
C LYS A 214 9.44 -14.25 12.62
N HIS A 215 8.34 -14.53 13.34
CA HIS A 215 8.14 -15.82 14.01
C HIS A 215 7.28 -16.77 13.18
N ALA A 216 7.57 -18.05 13.27
CA ALA A 216 6.74 -19.18 12.83
C ALA A 216 6.43 -20.04 14.05
N LEU A 217 5.34 -20.79 14.00
CA LEU A 217 5.02 -21.80 15.04
C LEU A 217 5.98 -22.97 14.93
N THR A 218 6.41 -23.48 16.08
CA THR A 218 7.18 -24.74 16.14
C THR A 218 6.26 -25.94 15.92
N PRO A 219 6.79 -27.09 15.48
CA PRO A 219 6.01 -28.33 15.36
C PRO A 219 5.28 -28.72 16.67
N THR A 220 5.87 -28.42 17.83
CA THR A 220 5.28 -28.69 19.16
C THR A 220 4.16 -27.74 19.53
N GLN A 221 4.19 -26.49 19.09
CA GLN A 221 3.13 -25.51 19.35
C GLN A 221 1.86 -25.76 18.53
N ILE A 222 1.98 -26.41 17.37
CA ILE A 222 0.83 -26.62 16.48
C ILE A 222 -0.25 -27.52 17.08
N PRO A 223 0.05 -28.71 17.61
CA PRO A 223 -0.94 -29.56 18.26
C PRO A 223 -1.64 -28.85 19.44
N CYS A 224 -0.86 -28.20 20.31
CA CYS A 224 -1.41 -27.45 21.46
C CYS A 224 -2.34 -26.30 21.00
N LEU A 225 -1.99 -25.60 19.91
CA LEU A 225 -2.84 -24.56 19.32
C LEU A 225 -4.18 -25.14 18.85
N LEU A 226 -4.14 -26.24 18.10
CA LEU A 226 -5.32 -26.87 17.53
C LEU A 226 -6.23 -27.47 18.59
N GLU A 227 -5.70 -28.01 19.69
CA GLU A 227 -6.45 -28.56 20.80
C GLU A 227 -7.25 -27.48 21.54
N LEU A 228 -6.63 -26.31 21.77
CA LEU A 228 -7.28 -25.21 22.48
C LEU A 228 -8.29 -24.42 21.63
N LEU A 229 -8.28 -24.60 20.30
CA LEU A 229 -9.20 -23.89 19.41
C LEU A 229 -10.48 -24.67 19.19
N LYS A 230 -11.62 -23.95 19.24
CA LYS A 230 -12.95 -24.47 18.88
C LYS A 230 -13.24 -24.20 17.39
N GLU A 231 -14.18 -24.96 16.81
CA GLU A 231 -14.68 -24.68 15.46
C GLU A 231 -15.42 -23.32 15.39
N PRO A 232 -15.37 -22.62 14.27
CA PRO A 232 -14.67 -22.95 13.03
C PRO A 232 -13.19 -22.53 13.03
N ALA A 233 -12.70 -21.81 14.04
CA ALA A 233 -11.33 -21.28 14.09
C ALA A 233 -10.27 -22.40 14.00
N ARG A 234 -10.52 -23.57 14.60
CA ARG A 234 -9.63 -24.72 14.55
C ARG A 234 -9.35 -25.17 13.10
N THR A 235 -10.42 -25.44 12.34
CA THR A 235 -10.29 -25.87 10.93
C THR A 235 -9.69 -24.77 10.06
N MET A 236 -10.02 -23.49 10.29
CA MET A 236 -9.42 -22.36 9.56
C MET A 236 -7.91 -22.24 9.81
N VAL A 237 -7.48 -22.41 11.05
CA VAL A 237 -6.05 -22.38 11.42
C VAL A 237 -5.32 -23.56 10.79
N LEU A 238 -5.89 -24.77 10.88
CA LEU A 238 -5.33 -25.96 10.24
C LEU A 238 -5.20 -25.79 8.74
N LEU A 239 -6.23 -25.25 8.07
CA LEU A 239 -6.20 -24.91 6.65
C LEU A 239 -5.08 -23.90 6.33
N GLY A 240 -4.95 -22.85 7.14
CA GLY A 240 -3.90 -21.84 6.97
C GLY A 240 -2.48 -22.42 7.12
N ILE A 241 -2.26 -23.32 8.07
CA ILE A 241 -0.96 -23.97 8.29
C ILE A 241 -0.65 -24.98 7.18
N LEU A 242 -1.60 -25.81 6.77
CA LEU A 242 -1.35 -26.89 5.82
C LEU A 242 -1.33 -26.43 4.35
N THR A 243 -1.95 -25.31 4.01
CA THR A 243 -2.06 -24.81 2.63
C THR A 243 -1.40 -23.47 2.38
N GLY A 244 -1.07 -22.74 3.44
CA GLY A 244 -0.53 -21.38 3.32
C GLY A 244 -1.51 -20.35 2.75
N MET A 245 -2.82 -20.60 2.72
CA MET A 245 -3.83 -19.65 2.25
C MET A 245 -3.82 -18.36 3.07
N ARG A 246 -4.13 -17.24 2.42
CA ARG A 246 -4.36 -15.96 3.12
C ARG A 246 -5.72 -16.00 3.82
N VAL A 247 -5.87 -15.31 4.94
CA VAL A 247 -7.15 -15.28 5.68
C VAL A 247 -8.33 -14.84 4.79
N GLY A 248 -8.13 -13.87 3.91
CA GLY A 248 -9.17 -13.47 2.95
C GLY A 248 -9.53 -14.57 1.94
N GLU A 249 -8.59 -15.41 1.54
CA GLU A 249 -8.82 -16.59 0.68
C GLU A 249 -9.60 -17.67 1.46
N ILE A 250 -9.24 -17.91 2.71
CA ILE A 250 -9.96 -18.85 3.61
C ILE A 250 -11.42 -18.40 3.82
N LEU A 251 -11.61 -17.11 4.14
CA LEU A 251 -12.95 -16.53 4.36
C LEU A 251 -13.77 -16.39 3.06
N GLY A 252 -13.11 -16.43 1.92
CA GLY A 252 -13.76 -16.39 0.61
C GLY A 252 -13.98 -17.79 0.01
N LEU A 253 -13.53 -18.85 0.65
CA LEU A 253 -13.62 -20.21 0.12
C LEU A 253 -15.07 -20.68 0.07
N ARG A 254 -15.53 -21.08 -1.12
CA ARG A 254 -16.86 -21.66 -1.34
C ARG A 254 -16.80 -23.16 -1.31
N ARG A 255 -17.91 -23.82 -1.01
CA ARG A 255 -17.99 -25.28 -0.97
C ARG A 255 -17.70 -25.91 -2.32
N LYS A 256 -18.16 -25.31 -3.43
CA LYS A 256 -17.86 -25.76 -4.80
C LYS A 256 -16.38 -25.70 -5.17
N ASP A 257 -15.61 -24.90 -4.45
CA ASP A 257 -14.18 -24.75 -4.68
C ASP A 257 -13.34 -25.82 -3.95
N VAL A 258 -13.98 -26.66 -3.14
CA VAL A 258 -13.36 -27.80 -2.45
C VAL A 258 -13.77 -29.10 -3.14
N ASP A 259 -12.84 -29.68 -3.86
CA ASP A 259 -13.04 -30.93 -4.59
C ASP A 259 -12.35 -32.07 -3.84
N PHE A 260 -13.16 -32.86 -3.12
CA PHE A 260 -12.66 -34.01 -2.37
C PHE A 260 -12.30 -35.22 -3.26
N LEU A 261 -12.86 -35.29 -4.48
CA LEU A 261 -12.57 -36.39 -5.41
C LEU A 261 -11.18 -36.21 -6.02
N SER A 262 -10.90 -35.02 -6.54
CA SER A 262 -9.57 -34.69 -7.06
C SER A 262 -8.56 -34.31 -5.97
N GLY A 263 -9.01 -34.18 -4.71
CA GLY A 263 -8.16 -33.76 -3.59
C GLY A 263 -7.62 -32.34 -3.73
N GLN A 264 -8.40 -31.39 -4.25
CA GLN A 264 -7.94 -30.03 -4.54
C GLN A 264 -8.86 -28.93 -4.00
N ILE A 265 -8.25 -27.80 -3.66
CA ILE A 265 -8.94 -26.55 -3.31
C ILE A 265 -8.59 -25.53 -4.37
N ARG A 266 -9.60 -24.94 -5.01
CA ARG A 266 -9.44 -23.85 -5.98
C ARG A 266 -9.61 -22.50 -5.29
N ILE A 267 -8.62 -21.62 -5.45
CA ILE A 267 -8.68 -20.24 -4.92
C ILE A 267 -9.13 -19.31 -6.04
N GLU A 268 -10.41 -18.96 -6.05
CA GLU A 268 -11.04 -18.12 -7.08
C GLU A 268 -11.34 -16.70 -6.58
N GLN A 269 -11.61 -16.55 -5.30
CA GLN A 269 -11.96 -15.27 -4.70
C GLN A 269 -11.34 -15.10 -3.32
N ALA A 270 -11.40 -13.86 -2.81
CA ALA A 270 -11.02 -13.52 -1.45
C ALA A 270 -12.05 -12.57 -0.84
N ASN A 271 -12.29 -12.71 0.45
CA ASN A 271 -13.13 -11.81 1.21
C ASN A 271 -12.30 -10.71 1.86
N TYR A 272 -12.77 -9.47 1.77
CA TYR A 272 -12.25 -8.35 2.52
C TYR A 272 -13.41 -7.59 3.17
N ARG A 273 -13.58 -7.76 4.48
CA ARG A 273 -14.65 -7.12 5.27
C ARG A 273 -16.05 -7.29 4.68
N GLY A 274 -16.40 -8.51 4.29
CA GLY A 274 -17.70 -8.85 3.71
C GLY A 274 -17.83 -8.63 2.22
N ILE A 275 -16.82 -8.03 1.57
CA ILE A 275 -16.82 -7.79 0.13
C ILE A 275 -15.92 -8.81 -0.56
N PHE A 276 -16.52 -9.52 -1.52
CA PHE A 276 -15.82 -10.50 -2.33
C PHE A 276 -15.19 -9.85 -3.55
N GLY A 277 -13.99 -10.27 -3.86
CA GLY A 277 -13.27 -9.78 -5.03
C GLY A 277 -12.23 -10.77 -5.51
N THR A 278 -11.65 -10.46 -6.67
CA THR A 278 -10.53 -11.24 -7.19
C THR A 278 -9.36 -11.22 -6.21
N PRO A 279 -8.62 -12.33 -6.07
CA PRO A 279 -7.42 -12.36 -5.24
C PRO A 279 -6.44 -11.24 -5.60
N LYS A 280 -5.49 -10.95 -4.70
CA LYS A 280 -4.63 -9.75 -4.77
C LYS A 280 -3.82 -9.63 -6.07
N THR A 281 -3.42 -10.75 -6.67
CA THR A 281 -2.61 -10.81 -7.90
C THR A 281 -3.15 -11.87 -8.85
N LYS A 282 -2.82 -11.79 -10.15
CA LYS A 282 -3.18 -12.83 -11.15
C LYS A 282 -2.68 -14.23 -10.73
N GLY A 283 -1.47 -14.34 -10.17
CA GLY A 283 -0.91 -15.60 -9.66
C GLY A 283 -1.53 -16.11 -8.36
N SER A 284 -2.49 -15.37 -7.79
CA SER A 284 -3.21 -15.83 -6.59
C SER A 284 -4.35 -16.79 -6.90
N LYS A 285 -4.87 -16.82 -8.14
CA LYS A 285 -5.76 -17.89 -8.60
C LYS A 285 -4.90 -19.14 -8.80
N ARG A 286 -5.17 -20.16 -8.04
CA ARG A 286 -4.40 -21.41 -8.02
C ARG A 286 -5.19 -22.54 -7.43
N SER A 287 -4.82 -23.78 -7.73
CA SER A 287 -5.29 -24.98 -7.05
C SER A 287 -4.26 -25.44 -6.03
N LEU A 288 -4.72 -25.88 -4.87
CA LEU A 288 -3.90 -26.39 -3.80
C LEU A 288 -4.31 -27.80 -3.47
N PRO A 289 -3.39 -28.75 -3.22
CA PRO A 289 -3.73 -30.10 -2.79
C PRO A 289 -4.36 -30.05 -1.39
N ILE A 290 -5.28 -30.99 -1.13
CA ILE A 290 -5.87 -31.22 0.19
C ILE A 290 -5.03 -32.29 0.88
N PRO A 291 -4.22 -31.98 1.89
CA PRO A 291 -3.49 -32.96 2.65
C PRO A 291 -4.46 -33.89 3.41
N ARG A 292 -4.08 -35.17 3.59
CA ARG A 292 -4.94 -36.18 4.26
C ARG A 292 -5.49 -35.69 5.61
N GLY A 293 -4.67 -35.04 6.44
CA GLY A 293 -5.08 -34.50 7.73
C GLY A 293 -6.13 -33.39 7.69
N LEU A 294 -6.40 -32.79 6.50
CA LEU A 294 -7.38 -31.74 6.30
C LEU A 294 -8.72 -32.24 5.76
N VAL A 295 -8.76 -33.45 5.15
CA VAL A 295 -9.97 -34.01 4.52
C VAL A 295 -11.14 -34.08 5.50
N ALA A 296 -10.97 -34.78 6.63
CA ALA A 296 -12.05 -34.99 7.61
C ALA A 296 -12.51 -33.66 8.27
N PRO A 297 -11.64 -32.75 8.72
CA PRO A 297 -12.05 -31.43 9.20
C PRO A 297 -12.83 -30.60 8.18
N LEU A 298 -12.38 -30.53 6.92
CA LEU A 298 -13.07 -29.81 5.86
C LEU A 298 -14.41 -30.44 5.51
N ALA A 299 -14.47 -31.76 5.35
CA ALA A 299 -15.72 -32.48 5.08
C ALA A 299 -16.78 -32.24 6.17
N ARG A 300 -16.37 -32.18 7.44
CA ARG A 300 -17.25 -31.85 8.55
C ARG A 300 -17.85 -30.46 8.45
N VAL A 301 -17.04 -29.44 8.07
CA VAL A 301 -17.50 -28.07 7.93
C VAL A 301 -18.29 -27.86 6.63
N CYS A 302 -17.88 -28.48 5.53
CA CYS A 302 -18.58 -28.42 4.24
C CYS A 302 -19.90 -29.16 4.22
N GLY A 303 -20.07 -30.17 5.12
CA GLY A 303 -21.07 -31.24 4.98
C GLY A 303 -20.61 -32.31 3.99
N HIS A 304 -21.00 -33.56 4.20
CA HIS A 304 -20.52 -34.74 3.46
C HIS A 304 -20.79 -34.74 1.94
N ARG A 305 -21.62 -33.80 1.44
CA ARG A 305 -21.94 -33.64 0.01
C ARG A 305 -21.66 -32.23 -0.41
N ALA A 306 -20.39 -31.89 -0.61
CA ALA A 306 -20.02 -30.67 -1.35
C ALA A 306 -20.49 -30.85 -2.80
N ARG A 307 -21.55 -30.13 -3.21
CA ARG A 307 -22.04 -30.13 -4.59
C ARG A 307 -21.19 -29.18 -5.40
N THR A 308 -20.94 -29.52 -6.66
CA THR A 308 -20.13 -28.71 -7.59
C THR A 308 -20.73 -27.33 -7.89
N ASP A 309 -22.02 -27.14 -7.56
CA ASP A 309 -22.78 -25.89 -7.72
C ASP A 309 -23.01 -25.11 -6.41
N ASP A 310 -22.45 -25.58 -5.27
CA ASP A 310 -22.71 -24.94 -3.97
C ASP A 310 -21.88 -23.68 -3.75
N GLU A 311 -22.50 -22.53 -4.01
CA GLU A 311 -21.89 -21.19 -3.86
C GLU A 311 -21.73 -20.75 -2.40
N ARG A 312 -22.26 -21.49 -1.43
CA ARG A 312 -22.16 -21.17 0.00
C ARG A 312 -20.71 -21.19 0.46
N LEU A 313 -20.40 -20.29 1.38
CA LEU A 313 -19.07 -20.24 1.98
C LEU A 313 -18.82 -21.49 2.84
N VAL A 314 -17.59 -21.97 2.88
CA VAL A 314 -17.16 -23.02 3.81
C VAL A 314 -17.25 -22.49 5.24
N PHE A 315 -16.79 -21.27 5.47
CA PHE A 315 -16.78 -20.62 6.78
C PHE A 315 -17.74 -19.44 6.79
N GLN A 316 -18.92 -19.65 7.37
CA GLN A 316 -19.97 -18.63 7.42
C GLN A 316 -20.62 -18.56 8.81
N SER A 317 -21.27 -17.46 9.11
CA SER A 317 -22.10 -17.29 10.29
C SER A 317 -23.39 -18.10 10.16
N ARG A 318 -24.20 -18.18 11.21
CA ARG A 318 -25.52 -18.82 11.19
C ARG A 318 -26.46 -18.23 10.14
N HIS A 319 -26.25 -16.99 9.77
CA HIS A 319 -27.04 -16.27 8.76
C HIS A 319 -26.41 -16.31 7.35
N GLY A 320 -25.40 -17.15 7.11
CA GLY A 320 -24.73 -17.26 5.81
C GLY A 320 -23.73 -16.15 5.50
N ASN A 321 -23.51 -15.19 6.40
CA ASN A 321 -22.58 -14.09 6.19
C ASN A 321 -21.13 -14.53 6.43
N PRO A 322 -20.15 -13.89 5.75
CA PRO A 322 -18.74 -14.13 6.00
C PRO A 322 -18.36 -13.85 7.46
N LEU A 323 -17.45 -14.64 8.01
CA LEU A 323 -16.88 -14.39 9.31
C LEU A 323 -15.91 -13.20 9.27
N SER A 324 -15.73 -12.52 10.41
CA SER A 324 -14.76 -11.43 10.55
C SER A 324 -13.39 -11.98 10.94
N ASP A 325 -12.38 -11.69 10.11
CA ASP A 325 -10.97 -12.03 10.39
C ASP A 325 -10.48 -11.39 11.70
N SER A 326 -10.88 -10.15 11.96
CA SER A 326 -10.53 -9.41 13.17
C SER A 326 -11.15 -10.03 14.42
N ASN A 327 -12.46 -10.39 14.38
CA ASN A 327 -13.11 -11.04 15.49
C ASN A 327 -12.49 -12.41 15.82
N LEU A 328 -12.21 -13.21 14.78
CA LEU A 328 -11.53 -14.50 14.94
C LEU A 328 -10.13 -14.33 15.52
N LEU A 329 -9.39 -13.32 15.03
CA LEU A 329 -8.06 -13.02 15.54
C LEU A 329 -8.09 -12.65 17.02
N HIS A 330 -8.94 -11.71 17.40
CA HIS A 330 -8.94 -11.18 18.77
C HIS A 330 -9.62 -12.09 19.80
N ARG A 331 -10.67 -12.82 19.40
CA ARG A 331 -11.42 -13.69 20.30
C ARG A 331 -10.85 -15.11 20.41
N HIS A 332 -10.16 -15.60 19.38
CA HIS A 332 -9.66 -16.97 19.33
C HIS A 332 -8.13 -17.04 19.23
N LEU A 333 -7.52 -16.51 18.16
CA LEU A 333 -6.08 -16.71 17.91
C LEU A 333 -5.19 -16.02 18.95
N LYS A 334 -5.43 -14.75 19.26
CA LYS A 334 -4.61 -14.01 20.22
C LYS A 334 -4.63 -14.58 21.63
N PRO A 335 -5.80 -14.91 22.22
CA PRO A 335 -5.84 -15.54 23.55
C PRO A 335 -5.14 -16.91 23.56
N THR A 336 -5.39 -17.75 22.55
CA THR A 336 -4.76 -19.08 22.45
C THR A 336 -3.26 -18.96 22.21
N GLY A 337 -2.83 -18.02 21.36
CA GLY A 337 -1.41 -17.77 21.12
C GLY A 337 -0.64 -17.40 22.41
N ARG A 338 -1.25 -16.61 23.30
CA ARG A 338 -0.64 -16.30 24.62
C ARG A 338 -0.47 -17.55 25.48
N LYS A 339 -1.47 -18.46 25.46
CA LYS A 339 -1.42 -19.70 26.26
C LYS A 339 -0.32 -20.68 25.81
N ILE A 340 0.02 -20.68 24.53
CA ILE A 340 1.08 -21.56 23.97
C ILE A 340 2.44 -20.86 23.86
N GLY A 341 2.64 -19.70 24.50
CA GLY A 341 3.90 -18.95 24.41
C GLY A 341 4.16 -18.27 23.07
N ALA A 342 3.11 -18.05 22.24
CA ALA A 342 3.19 -17.37 20.95
C ALA A 342 2.30 -16.10 20.89
N PRO A 343 2.57 -15.04 21.69
CA PRO A 343 1.76 -13.84 21.77
C PRO A 343 1.71 -13.06 20.44
N TRP A 344 2.68 -13.29 19.57
CA TRP A 344 2.81 -12.74 18.23
C TRP A 344 1.91 -13.44 17.19
N LEU A 345 1.20 -14.52 17.56
CA LEU A 345 0.33 -15.28 16.64
C LEU A 345 -0.72 -14.39 15.95
N ASN A 346 -0.80 -14.51 14.64
CA ASN A 346 -1.78 -13.87 13.78
C ASN A 346 -1.97 -14.70 12.50
N TRP A 347 -2.93 -14.31 11.64
CA TRP A 347 -3.21 -15.02 10.39
C TRP A 347 -2.00 -15.13 9.46
N HIS A 348 -1.17 -14.11 9.41
CA HIS A 348 0.03 -14.12 8.55
C HIS A 348 1.13 -15.05 9.10
N THR A 349 1.14 -15.24 10.42
CA THR A 349 2.03 -16.20 11.07
C THR A 349 1.76 -17.62 10.61
N LEU A 350 0.48 -18.03 10.43
CA LEU A 350 0.12 -19.37 9.95
C LEU A 350 0.71 -19.63 8.56
N ARG A 351 0.63 -18.64 7.69
CA ARG A 351 1.21 -18.72 6.34
C ARG A 351 2.73 -18.76 6.38
N ARG A 352 3.36 -18.06 7.32
CA ARG A 352 4.80 -18.13 7.54
C ARG A 352 5.21 -19.49 8.08
N THR A 353 4.44 -20.03 9.04
CA THR A 353 4.61 -21.41 9.55
C THR A 353 4.54 -22.42 8.41
N HIS A 354 3.54 -22.29 7.52
CA HIS A 354 3.47 -23.13 6.32
C HIS A 354 4.75 -23.07 5.49
N ALA A 355 5.23 -21.85 5.16
CA ALA A 355 6.45 -21.69 4.37
C ALA A 355 7.66 -22.34 5.04
N THR A 356 7.84 -22.14 6.35
CA THR A 356 8.93 -22.74 7.14
C THR A 356 8.86 -24.25 7.17
N LEU A 357 7.66 -24.82 7.38
CA LEU A 357 7.46 -26.28 7.41
C LEU A 357 7.64 -26.90 6.02
N LEU A 358 7.21 -26.21 4.97
CA LEU A 358 7.37 -26.66 3.59
C LEU A 358 8.85 -26.71 3.20
N GLN A 359 9.62 -25.72 3.63
CA GLN A 359 11.08 -25.72 3.50
C GLN A 359 11.73 -26.88 4.27
N ALA A 360 11.31 -27.06 5.53
CA ALA A 360 11.80 -28.17 6.36
C ALA A 360 11.48 -29.55 5.77
N ALA A 361 10.41 -29.66 5.00
CA ALA A 361 10.04 -30.86 4.25
C ALA A 361 10.78 -30.99 2.91
N GLY A 362 11.78 -30.15 2.61
CA GLY A 362 12.63 -30.25 1.42
C GLY A 362 12.02 -29.66 0.14
N ALA A 363 10.91 -28.93 0.22
CA ALA A 363 10.32 -28.31 -0.95
C ALA A 363 11.21 -27.18 -1.51
N SER A 364 11.29 -27.08 -2.82
CA SER A 364 12.06 -26.01 -3.46
C SER A 364 11.43 -24.63 -3.22
N LEU A 365 12.24 -23.58 -3.32
CA LEU A 365 11.77 -22.21 -3.23
C LEU A 365 10.70 -21.88 -4.30
N ARG A 366 10.81 -22.53 -5.46
CA ARG A 366 9.86 -22.41 -6.55
C ARG A 366 8.50 -23.02 -6.20
N ASP A 367 8.50 -24.22 -5.60
CA ASP A 367 7.27 -24.87 -5.15
C ASP A 367 6.58 -24.05 -4.09
N ALA A 368 7.33 -23.53 -3.12
CA ALA A 368 6.80 -22.62 -2.12
C ALA A 368 6.25 -21.32 -2.73
N GLN A 369 6.89 -20.77 -3.75
CA GLN A 369 6.37 -19.59 -4.47
C GLN A 369 5.02 -19.89 -5.13
N VAL A 370 4.91 -21.01 -5.82
CA VAL A 370 3.68 -21.46 -6.50
C VAL A 370 2.58 -21.73 -5.46
N GLN A 371 2.89 -22.54 -4.45
CA GLN A 371 1.96 -22.90 -3.37
C GLN A 371 1.40 -21.64 -2.67
N LEU A 372 2.26 -20.68 -2.36
CA LEU A 372 1.87 -19.44 -1.72
C LEU A 372 1.23 -18.43 -2.68
N GLY A 373 1.37 -18.57 -4.01
CA GLY A 373 0.87 -17.63 -5.00
C GLY A 373 1.54 -16.26 -4.88
N HIS A 374 2.87 -16.23 -4.77
CA HIS A 374 3.65 -15.00 -4.76
C HIS A 374 4.08 -14.63 -6.18
N SER A 375 3.84 -13.39 -6.58
CA SER A 375 4.28 -12.88 -7.89
C SER A 375 5.78 -12.62 -7.98
N LYS A 376 6.45 -12.47 -6.83
CA LYS A 376 7.89 -12.20 -6.74
C LYS A 376 8.55 -13.22 -5.82
N MET A 377 9.69 -13.75 -6.22
CA MET A 377 10.49 -14.67 -5.43
C MET A 377 10.98 -14.03 -4.12
N SER A 378 11.35 -12.75 -4.14
CA SER A 378 11.74 -12.01 -2.94
C SER A 378 10.70 -12.06 -1.83
N THR A 379 9.41 -12.01 -2.18
CA THR A 379 8.32 -12.13 -1.19
C THR A 379 8.27 -13.51 -0.54
N THR A 380 8.66 -14.57 -1.27
CA THR A 380 8.76 -15.92 -0.72
C THR A 380 9.98 -16.00 0.21
N LEU A 381 11.13 -15.52 -0.23
CA LEU A 381 12.36 -15.46 0.57
C LEU A 381 12.15 -14.70 1.90
N GLU A 382 11.37 -13.62 1.89
CA GLU A 382 11.05 -12.88 3.12
C GLU A 382 10.22 -13.67 4.14
N LEU A 383 9.54 -14.75 3.73
CA LEU A 383 8.80 -15.63 4.64
C LEU A 383 9.69 -16.70 5.26
N TYR A 384 10.78 -17.07 4.61
CA TYR A 384 11.77 -17.98 5.17
C TYR A 384 12.50 -17.27 6.31
N THR A 385 12.17 -17.62 7.53
CA THR A 385 12.58 -16.85 8.72
C THR A 385 13.80 -17.40 9.41
N VAL A 386 14.22 -18.61 9.07
CA VAL A 386 15.38 -19.24 9.73
C VAL A 386 16.18 -20.02 8.69
N PRO A 387 17.49 -19.71 8.49
CA PRO A 387 18.41 -20.68 7.94
C PRO A 387 18.40 -21.85 8.92
N ILE A 388 17.94 -23.04 8.51
CA ILE A 388 18.04 -24.22 9.35
C ILE A 388 19.48 -24.72 9.17
N PRO A 389 20.40 -24.53 10.15
CA PRO A 389 21.81 -24.94 10.01
C PRO A 389 21.96 -26.42 9.70
N ALA A 390 20.99 -27.26 10.15
CA ALA A 390 20.94 -28.68 9.85
C ALA A 390 20.76 -28.95 8.35
N HIS A 391 19.84 -28.27 7.66
CA HIS A 391 19.64 -28.45 6.23
C HIS A 391 20.82 -27.99 5.37
N LEU A 392 21.51 -26.94 5.80
CA LEU A 392 22.72 -26.51 5.10
C LEU A 392 23.84 -27.55 5.22
N ARG A 393 24.02 -28.13 6.42
CA ARG A 393 24.98 -29.21 6.63
C ARG A 393 24.62 -30.44 5.81
N GLU A 394 23.37 -30.87 5.84
CA GLU A 394 22.87 -32.00 5.07
C GLU A 394 23.02 -31.77 3.54
N ALA A 395 22.70 -30.57 3.06
CA ALA A 395 22.89 -30.21 1.66
C ALA A 395 24.37 -30.20 1.26
N VAL A 396 25.27 -29.70 2.12
CA VAL A 396 26.71 -29.73 1.89
C VAL A 396 27.24 -31.16 1.96
N GLU A 397 26.75 -31.99 2.88
CA GLU A 397 27.11 -33.40 3.00
C GLU A 397 26.64 -34.19 1.77
N ASN A 398 25.40 -33.98 1.32
CA ASN A 398 24.87 -34.56 0.08
C ASN A 398 25.68 -34.11 -1.14
N LEU A 399 26.07 -32.82 -1.20
CA LEU A 399 26.96 -32.32 -2.24
C LEU A 399 28.33 -33.02 -2.18
N SER A 400 28.90 -33.17 -0.99
CA SER A 400 30.14 -33.90 -0.78
C SER A 400 30.03 -35.34 -1.29
N GLN A 401 28.97 -36.04 -0.94
CA GLN A 401 28.72 -37.42 -1.42
C GLN A 401 28.56 -37.52 -2.94
N LEU A 402 27.85 -36.54 -3.55
CA LEU A 402 27.73 -36.50 -5.01
C LEU A 402 29.07 -36.24 -5.71
N VAL A 403 29.94 -35.46 -5.11
CA VAL A 403 31.27 -35.15 -5.64
C VAL A 403 32.28 -36.27 -5.38
N THR A 404 32.19 -36.96 -4.22
CA THR A 404 33.15 -38.01 -3.83
C THR A 404 32.75 -39.39 -4.32
N ASN A 405 31.49 -39.68 -4.60
CA ASN A 405 31.01 -40.94 -5.20
C ASN A 405 31.12 -40.97 -6.72
N GLY A 406 31.56 -39.90 -7.36
CA GLY A 406 31.99 -39.94 -8.76
C GLY A 406 33.40 -40.50 -8.84
N ASP A 407 33.53 -41.78 -9.11
CA ASP A 407 34.78 -42.57 -9.13
C ASP A 407 35.89 -42.07 -10.08
N GLU A 408 35.79 -40.93 -10.70
CA GLU A 408 36.81 -40.36 -11.59
C GLU A 408 37.63 -39.21 -10.97
N PHE A 409 37.26 -38.66 -9.84
CA PHE A 409 38.02 -37.57 -9.19
C PHE A 409 39.02 -38.04 -8.12
N GLY A 410 38.91 -39.28 -7.62
CA GLY A 410 39.81 -39.87 -6.65
C GLY A 410 41.24 -40.13 -7.17
N GLN A 411 41.44 -40.25 -8.48
CA GLN A 411 42.73 -40.54 -9.08
C GLN A 411 43.59 -39.29 -9.40
N ILE A 412 43.00 -38.07 -9.35
CA ILE A 412 43.76 -36.84 -9.65
C ILE A 412 44.47 -36.30 -8.40
N ALA A 413 44.04 -36.66 -7.19
CA ALA A 413 44.61 -36.16 -5.94
C ALA A 413 45.93 -36.86 -5.54
N GLU A 414 46.26 -38.05 -6.06
CA GLU A 414 47.51 -38.76 -5.75
C GLU A 414 48.69 -38.40 -6.68
N GLY A 415 48.50 -37.52 -7.65
CA GLY A 415 49.51 -37.18 -8.68
C GLY A 415 50.20 -35.82 -8.52
N VAL A 416 50.03 -35.09 -7.40
CA VAL A 416 50.75 -33.82 -7.24
C VAL A 416 51.99 -34.03 -6.36
N PRO A 417 53.23 -33.96 -6.93
CA PRO A 417 54.46 -34.09 -6.14
C PRO A 417 54.63 -32.82 -5.29
N THR A 418 54.66 -33.03 -3.98
CA THR A 418 55.05 -32.01 -3.00
C THR A 418 56.54 -31.76 -3.11
N THR A 419 56.94 -30.79 -3.94
CA THR A 419 58.33 -30.26 -3.85
C THR A 419 58.24 -28.76 -3.94
N ILE A 420 58.26 -28.14 -2.77
CA ILE A 420 58.65 -26.72 -2.61
C ILE A 420 59.92 -26.74 -1.77
N GLN A 421 61.03 -26.45 -2.44
CA GLN A 421 62.20 -25.89 -1.79
C GLN A 421 62.06 -24.39 -1.66
#